data_f543a3620e164350f7821653d7f65cc4
#
_entry.id   f543a3620e164350f7821653d7f65cc4
#
_cell.length_a   1.000
_cell.length_b   1.000
_cell.length_c   1.000
_cell.angle_alpha   90.00
_cell.angle_beta   90.00
_cell.angle_gamma   90.00
#
_symmetry.space_group_name_H-M   'P 1'
#
loop_
_entity.id
_entity.type
_entity.pdbx_description
1 polymer ?
#
loop_
_entity_poly.entity_id
_entity_poly.type
_entity_poly.pdbx_seq_one_letter_code
_entity_poly.pdbx_strand_id
1 'polypeptide(L)'
;MSTRPTLSVIVPVYNTGPYLQANIDSLLFQHFKDFEVLLVDDGSSDGSGAICDSYAEKDPRIRVLHKENAGSASARNHGIDHACGEFIVFVDGDDIVTEDYLLHLMESDADLVVTGVRKFGAKTGTTAPARRDDFGIGALAAHWNLSSGVNYLYCYQVAKRFRTDIIKENGIRFDESLFFSEDMHFNMEYYLHADSFTELPYADYGYRMMRITRDEKYRMSEAQLATHFESLDSCFRHLLDRIGPDTLSIVRDDTNLRLLRKFYSFLMQDGITSRVFVRNVMAFRERSWSGYLMSLLQGKKEIRVMREAVRFPLLTYWTEVRLKSIVNHVSQG
;
A
#
# COMPACT_ATOMS: atom_id res chain seq x y z
N MET A 1 -36.73 5.21 7.67
CA MET A 1 -35.62 4.28 7.55
C MET A 1 -34.44 5.07 6.98
N SER A 2 -33.28 4.99 7.54
CA SER A 2 -32.10 5.73 7.04
C SER A 2 -31.84 5.29 5.59
N THR A 3 -31.78 6.25 4.68
CA THR A 3 -31.46 6.00 3.26
C THR A 3 -29.95 5.85 3.05
N ARG A 4 -29.19 5.85 4.12
CA ARG A 4 -27.74 5.83 4.13
C ARG A 4 -27.22 4.43 4.52
N PRO A 5 -26.38 3.77 3.70
CA PRO A 5 -25.87 2.46 4.04
C PRO A 5 -24.91 2.52 5.24
N THR A 6 -24.76 1.41 5.95
CA THR A 6 -23.79 1.30 7.06
C THR A 6 -22.35 1.25 6.52
N LEU A 7 -22.10 0.52 5.41
CA LEU A 7 -20.75 0.37 4.83
C LEU A 7 -20.70 0.92 3.41
N SER A 8 -19.63 1.63 3.07
CA SER A 8 -19.21 1.91 1.70
C SER A 8 -17.99 1.06 1.36
N VAL A 9 -18.13 0.14 0.41
CA VAL A 9 -17.03 -0.66 -0.14
C VAL A 9 -16.48 0.06 -1.37
N ILE A 10 -15.23 0.54 -1.30
CA ILE A 10 -14.57 1.27 -2.39
C ILE A 10 -13.66 0.30 -3.15
N VAL A 11 -13.92 0.15 -4.44
CA VAL A 11 -13.17 -0.73 -5.35
C VAL A 11 -12.54 0.12 -6.46
N PRO A 12 -11.22 0.39 -6.41
CA PRO A 12 -10.52 1.01 -7.53
C PRO A 12 -10.41 0.01 -8.67
N VAL A 13 -10.77 0.42 -9.88
CA VAL A 13 -10.79 -0.41 -11.09
C VAL A 13 -9.90 0.24 -12.15
N TYR A 14 -8.87 -0.46 -12.62
CA TYR A 14 -8.08 -0.07 -13.78
C TYR A 14 -7.52 -1.29 -14.49
N ASN A 15 -8.07 -1.62 -15.66
CA ASN A 15 -7.66 -2.75 -16.48
C ASN A 15 -7.62 -4.09 -15.69
N THR A 16 -8.70 -4.37 -14.94
CA THR A 16 -8.88 -5.56 -14.11
C THR A 16 -9.90 -6.55 -14.69
N GLY A 17 -10.30 -6.39 -15.95
CA GLY A 17 -11.37 -7.16 -16.60
C GLY A 17 -11.36 -8.66 -16.33
N PRO A 18 -10.21 -9.38 -16.42
CA PRO A 18 -10.15 -10.81 -16.16
C PRO A 18 -10.54 -11.25 -14.72
N TYR A 19 -10.53 -10.32 -13.75
CA TYR A 19 -10.74 -10.61 -12.33
C TYR A 19 -11.98 -9.93 -11.77
N LEU A 20 -12.42 -8.84 -12.39
CA LEU A 20 -13.40 -7.91 -11.87
C LEU A 20 -14.77 -8.56 -11.60
N GLN A 21 -15.23 -9.48 -12.46
CA GLN A 21 -16.49 -10.19 -12.23
C GLN A 21 -16.45 -11.00 -10.93
N ALA A 22 -15.37 -11.76 -10.71
CA ALA A 22 -15.23 -12.55 -9.49
C ALA A 22 -15.11 -11.66 -8.23
N ASN A 23 -14.49 -10.48 -8.36
CA ASN A 23 -14.43 -9.47 -7.30
C ASN A 23 -15.84 -9.00 -6.94
N ILE A 24 -16.59 -8.47 -7.91
CA ILE A 24 -17.94 -7.93 -7.68
C ILE A 24 -18.89 -9.01 -7.17
N ASP A 25 -18.86 -10.22 -7.74
CA ASP A 25 -19.68 -11.34 -7.29
C ASP A 25 -19.41 -11.67 -5.81
N SER A 26 -18.13 -11.69 -5.39
CA SER A 26 -17.76 -11.93 -3.99
C SER A 26 -18.30 -10.87 -3.02
N LEU A 27 -18.45 -9.63 -3.48
CA LEU A 27 -19.07 -8.54 -2.71
C LEU A 27 -20.60 -8.67 -2.68
N LEU A 28 -21.24 -9.06 -3.77
CA LEU A 28 -22.70 -9.21 -3.81
C LEU A 28 -23.19 -10.41 -3.00
N PHE A 29 -22.36 -11.44 -2.83
CA PHE A 29 -22.68 -12.63 -2.03
C PHE A 29 -22.51 -12.45 -0.52
N GLN A 30 -22.08 -11.28 -0.02
CA GLN A 30 -21.90 -11.03 1.40
C GLN A 30 -23.16 -11.32 2.22
N HIS A 31 -23.01 -11.93 3.42
CA HIS A 31 -24.11 -12.13 4.36
C HIS A 31 -24.59 -10.82 5.00
N PHE A 32 -23.70 -9.90 5.28
CA PHE A 32 -24.05 -8.53 5.64
C PHE A 32 -24.68 -7.81 4.45
N LYS A 33 -25.82 -7.12 4.60
CA LYS A 33 -26.60 -6.57 3.46
C LYS A 33 -26.66 -5.05 3.39
N ASP A 34 -26.38 -4.34 4.48
CA ASP A 34 -26.52 -2.88 4.56
C ASP A 34 -25.21 -2.18 4.11
N PHE A 35 -24.92 -2.26 2.82
CA PHE A 35 -23.73 -1.67 2.21
C PHE A 35 -24.00 -1.16 0.78
N GLU A 36 -23.16 -0.21 0.34
CA GLU A 36 -23.00 0.16 -1.06
C GLU A 36 -21.63 -0.28 -1.58
N VAL A 37 -21.50 -0.46 -2.90
CA VAL A 37 -20.23 -0.70 -3.60
C VAL A 37 -19.98 0.45 -4.55
N LEU A 38 -18.85 1.14 -4.38
CA LEU A 38 -18.38 2.20 -5.26
C LEU A 38 -17.28 1.61 -6.17
N LEU A 39 -17.64 1.27 -7.40
CA LEU A 39 -16.70 0.86 -8.44
C LEU A 39 -16.12 2.13 -9.08
N VAL A 40 -14.86 2.44 -8.79
CA VAL A 40 -14.20 3.63 -9.30
C VAL A 40 -13.34 3.25 -10.49
N ASP A 41 -13.87 3.41 -11.69
CA ASP A 41 -13.16 3.14 -12.94
C ASP A 41 -12.21 4.31 -13.28
N ASP A 42 -10.94 4.07 -13.10
CA ASP A 42 -9.84 5.02 -13.31
C ASP A 42 -9.41 5.04 -14.80
N GLY A 43 -10.36 5.13 -15.71
CA GLY A 43 -10.11 5.25 -17.15
C GLY A 43 -9.62 3.94 -17.78
N SER A 44 -10.25 2.80 -17.47
CA SER A 44 -9.91 1.50 -18.07
C SER A 44 -10.12 1.46 -19.57
N SER A 45 -9.24 0.73 -20.28
CA SER A 45 -9.29 0.53 -21.73
C SER A 45 -9.53 -0.93 -22.15
N ASP A 46 -9.65 -1.86 -21.18
CA ASP A 46 -9.78 -3.31 -21.41
C ASP A 46 -11.22 -3.84 -21.31
N GLY A 47 -12.21 -2.95 -21.21
CA GLY A 47 -13.62 -3.29 -21.01
C GLY A 47 -14.06 -3.39 -19.55
N SER A 48 -13.20 -3.13 -18.57
CA SER A 48 -13.56 -3.13 -17.14
C SER A 48 -14.69 -2.15 -16.83
N GLY A 49 -14.69 -0.94 -17.43
CA GLY A 49 -15.76 0.04 -17.26
C GLY A 49 -17.13 -0.50 -17.66
N ALA A 50 -17.23 -1.16 -18.82
CA ALA A 50 -18.48 -1.78 -19.28
C ALA A 50 -18.95 -2.92 -18.35
N ILE A 51 -18.04 -3.66 -17.74
CA ILE A 51 -18.38 -4.66 -16.72
C ILE A 51 -19.00 -3.94 -15.51
N CYS A 52 -18.38 -2.85 -15.01
CA CYS A 52 -18.92 -2.07 -13.89
C CYS A 52 -20.36 -1.62 -14.17
N ASP A 53 -20.61 -1.02 -15.34
CA ASP A 53 -21.94 -0.53 -15.75
C ASP A 53 -22.97 -1.65 -15.76
N SER A 54 -22.60 -2.81 -16.33
CA SER A 54 -23.49 -3.96 -16.41
C SER A 54 -23.93 -4.52 -15.04
N TYR A 55 -23.09 -4.35 -14.02
CA TYR A 55 -23.43 -4.74 -12.65
C TYR A 55 -24.28 -3.68 -11.94
N ALA A 56 -24.02 -2.40 -12.16
CA ALA A 56 -24.83 -1.30 -11.63
C ALA A 56 -26.28 -1.32 -12.14
N GLU A 57 -26.49 -1.76 -13.39
CA GLU A 57 -27.83 -1.96 -13.94
C GLU A 57 -28.61 -3.08 -13.23
N LYS A 58 -27.93 -4.07 -12.64
CA LYS A 58 -28.52 -5.27 -12.04
C LYS A 58 -28.71 -5.17 -10.54
N ASP A 59 -27.85 -4.44 -9.83
CA ASP A 59 -27.88 -4.35 -8.38
C ASP A 59 -27.81 -2.89 -7.91
N PRO A 60 -28.87 -2.38 -7.23
CA PRO A 60 -28.93 -0.99 -6.82
C PRO A 60 -27.93 -0.59 -5.73
N ARG A 61 -27.24 -1.55 -5.11
CA ARG A 61 -26.15 -1.27 -4.17
C ARG A 61 -24.88 -0.81 -4.87
N ILE A 62 -24.75 -1.05 -6.19
CA ILE A 62 -23.56 -0.70 -6.98
C ILE A 62 -23.73 0.70 -7.59
N ARG A 63 -22.72 1.50 -7.39
CA ARG A 63 -22.56 2.82 -8.04
C ARG A 63 -21.23 2.84 -8.77
N VAL A 64 -21.25 3.26 -10.02
CA VAL A 64 -20.03 3.40 -10.86
C VAL A 64 -19.62 4.86 -10.91
N LEU A 65 -18.34 5.10 -10.72
CA LEU A 65 -17.72 6.42 -10.81
C LEU A 65 -16.60 6.34 -11.86
N HIS A 66 -16.86 6.87 -13.05
CA HIS A 66 -15.84 6.95 -14.12
C HIS A 66 -15.01 8.22 -13.99
N LYS A 67 -13.70 8.12 -14.17
CA LYS A 67 -12.78 9.25 -14.18
C LYS A 67 -11.61 9.04 -15.15
N GLU A 68 -10.92 10.10 -15.51
CA GLU A 68 -9.64 10.00 -16.22
C GLU A 68 -8.60 9.32 -15.32
N ASN A 69 -7.71 8.53 -15.94
CA ASN A 69 -6.68 7.79 -15.20
C ASN A 69 -5.72 8.73 -14.47
N ALA A 70 -5.61 8.52 -13.17
CA ALA A 70 -4.68 9.23 -12.29
C ALA A 70 -4.07 8.32 -11.19
N GLY A 71 -4.28 7.01 -11.29
CA GLY A 71 -3.71 6.02 -10.39
C GLY A 71 -4.59 5.62 -9.21
N SER A 72 -4.19 4.53 -8.54
CA SER A 72 -4.96 3.88 -7.47
C SER A 72 -5.27 4.79 -6.28
N ALA A 73 -4.33 5.67 -5.89
CA ALA A 73 -4.52 6.67 -4.84
C ALA A 73 -5.67 7.63 -5.19
N SER A 74 -5.66 8.18 -6.41
CA SER A 74 -6.68 9.08 -6.91
C SER A 74 -8.05 8.40 -7.01
N ALA A 75 -8.10 7.16 -7.48
CA ALA A 75 -9.34 6.38 -7.54
C ALA A 75 -9.94 6.15 -6.13
N ARG A 76 -9.11 5.77 -5.15
CA ARG A 76 -9.55 5.59 -3.76
C ARG A 76 -10.03 6.90 -3.14
N ASN A 77 -9.32 8.02 -3.37
CA ASN A 77 -9.74 9.35 -2.93
C ASN A 77 -11.11 9.74 -3.52
N HIS A 78 -11.30 9.50 -4.82
CA HIS A 78 -12.58 9.74 -5.46
C HIS A 78 -13.71 8.90 -4.85
N GLY A 79 -13.44 7.65 -4.49
CA GLY A 79 -14.37 6.79 -3.75
C GLY A 79 -14.69 7.34 -2.36
N ILE A 80 -13.70 7.82 -1.60
CA ILE A 80 -13.90 8.44 -0.27
C ILE A 80 -14.84 9.66 -0.36
N ASP A 81 -14.70 10.49 -1.38
CA ASP A 81 -15.53 11.68 -1.57
C ASP A 81 -17.00 11.32 -1.79
N HIS A 82 -17.28 10.18 -2.44
CA HIS A 82 -18.63 9.71 -2.78
C HIS A 82 -19.21 8.70 -1.79
N ALA A 83 -18.41 8.22 -0.83
CA ALA A 83 -18.86 7.27 0.20
C ALA A 83 -19.92 7.89 1.11
N CYS A 84 -21.03 7.16 1.27
CA CYS A 84 -22.16 7.54 2.11
C CYS A 84 -22.23 6.74 3.43
N GLY A 85 -21.54 5.61 3.53
CA GLY A 85 -21.55 4.73 4.71
C GLY A 85 -20.94 5.37 5.95
N GLU A 86 -21.35 4.87 7.11
CA GLU A 86 -20.72 5.19 8.40
C GLU A 86 -19.27 4.70 8.43
N PHE A 87 -19.03 3.59 7.73
CA PHE A 87 -17.70 2.98 7.62
C PHE A 87 -17.27 2.84 6.16
N ILE A 88 -15.96 2.83 5.94
CA ILE A 88 -15.33 2.57 4.64
C ILE A 88 -14.51 1.28 4.72
N VAL A 89 -14.61 0.49 3.66
CA VAL A 89 -13.81 -0.71 3.40
C VAL A 89 -13.20 -0.58 2.00
N PHE A 90 -11.92 -0.89 1.84
CA PHE A 90 -11.27 -0.93 0.52
C PHE A 90 -11.09 -2.39 0.08
N VAL A 91 -11.42 -2.66 -1.17
CA VAL A 91 -11.20 -3.95 -1.83
C VAL A 91 -10.58 -3.71 -3.20
N ASP A 92 -9.40 -4.26 -3.47
CA ASP A 92 -8.74 -4.08 -4.77
C ASP A 92 -9.46 -4.90 -5.85
N GLY A 93 -9.62 -4.35 -7.07
CA GLY A 93 -10.48 -4.91 -8.11
C GLY A 93 -10.03 -6.25 -8.71
N ASP A 94 -8.84 -6.74 -8.36
CA ASP A 94 -8.31 -8.05 -8.72
C ASP A 94 -8.36 -9.09 -7.59
N ASP A 95 -8.83 -8.69 -6.40
CA ASP A 95 -8.95 -9.52 -5.21
C ASP A 95 -10.37 -10.08 -5.03
N ILE A 96 -10.57 -10.96 -4.05
CA ILE A 96 -11.87 -11.52 -3.69
C ILE A 96 -12.02 -11.58 -2.18
N VAL A 97 -13.26 -11.66 -1.69
CA VAL A 97 -13.55 -11.79 -0.27
C VAL A 97 -14.47 -13.00 0.01
N THR A 98 -14.44 -13.55 1.22
CA THR A 98 -15.40 -14.58 1.63
C THR A 98 -16.77 -13.97 1.91
N GLU A 99 -17.81 -14.79 1.98
CA GLU A 99 -19.21 -14.37 2.20
C GLU A 99 -19.46 -13.69 3.56
N ASP A 100 -18.58 -13.91 4.55
CA ASP A 100 -18.66 -13.35 5.91
C ASP A 100 -17.74 -12.15 6.12
N TYR A 101 -16.98 -11.73 5.12
CA TYR A 101 -15.97 -10.66 5.27
C TYR A 101 -16.55 -9.37 5.86
N LEU A 102 -17.62 -8.85 5.28
CA LEU A 102 -18.25 -7.63 5.79
C LEU A 102 -18.93 -7.86 7.13
N LEU A 103 -19.49 -9.04 7.38
CA LEU A 103 -20.10 -9.39 8.66
C LEU A 103 -19.07 -9.39 9.79
N HIS A 104 -17.94 -10.04 9.60
CA HIS A 104 -16.87 -10.07 10.59
C HIS A 104 -16.29 -8.68 10.87
N LEU A 105 -16.13 -7.82 9.84
CA LEU A 105 -15.70 -6.44 10.05
C LEU A 105 -16.66 -5.61 10.91
N MET A 106 -17.91 -6.05 11.06
CA MET A 106 -18.93 -5.40 11.89
C MET A 106 -19.03 -5.96 13.32
N GLU A 107 -18.16 -6.91 13.72
CA GLU A 107 -18.15 -7.48 15.07
C GLU A 107 -17.60 -6.56 16.17
N SER A 108 -17.16 -5.36 15.84
CA SER A 108 -16.61 -4.39 16.79
C SER A 108 -16.99 -2.97 16.42
N ASP A 109 -17.15 -2.11 17.41
CA ASP A 109 -17.39 -0.67 17.26
C ASP A 109 -16.09 0.17 17.28
N ALA A 110 -14.91 -0.48 17.36
CA ALA A 110 -13.61 0.21 17.36
C ALA A 110 -13.44 1.13 16.14
N ASP A 111 -12.62 2.16 16.29
CA ASP A 111 -12.31 3.10 15.19
C ASP A 111 -11.69 2.38 13.99
N LEU A 112 -10.84 1.39 14.26
CA LEU A 112 -10.27 0.51 13.25
C LEU A 112 -10.50 -0.96 13.60
N VAL A 113 -11.05 -1.71 12.65
CA VAL A 113 -11.10 -3.18 12.72
C VAL A 113 -10.16 -3.76 11.68
N VAL A 114 -9.32 -4.70 12.08
CA VAL A 114 -8.31 -5.37 11.25
C VAL A 114 -8.57 -6.87 11.19
N THR A 115 -8.64 -7.43 9.99
CA THR A 115 -8.69 -8.88 9.75
C THR A 115 -7.45 -9.36 9.01
N GLY A 116 -7.37 -10.65 8.75
CA GLY A 116 -6.25 -11.23 8.02
C GLY A 116 -6.45 -11.28 6.51
N VAL A 117 -5.37 -11.65 5.84
CA VAL A 117 -5.26 -11.79 4.39
C VAL A 117 -4.86 -13.21 4.03
N ARG A 118 -5.55 -13.84 3.09
CA ARG A 118 -5.22 -15.11 2.47
C ARG A 118 -4.68 -14.87 1.06
N LYS A 119 -3.41 -15.13 0.85
CA LYS A 119 -2.78 -15.03 -0.47
C LYS A 119 -3.10 -16.25 -1.32
N PHE A 120 -3.45 -16.02 -2.59
CA PHE A 120 -3.71 -17.08 -3.57
C PHE A 120 -3.13 -16.71 -4.95
N GLY A 121 -3.09 -17.69 -5.87
CA GLY A 121 -2.48 -17.50 -7.19
C GLY A 121 -1.01 -17.93 -7.23
N ALA A 122 -0.10 -17.05 -7.69
CA ALA A 122 1.32 -17.40 -7.87
C ALA A 122 2.05 -17.75 -6.55
N LYS A 123 1.54 -17.28 -5.42
CA LYS A 123 1.99 -17.66 -4.07
C LYS A 123 0.78 -17.81 -3.17
N THR A 124 0.87 -18.75 -2.26
CA THR A 124 -0.18 -19.00 -1.24
C THR A 124 0.36 -18.70 0.15
N GLY A 125 -0.53 -18.44 1.08
CA GLY A 125 -0.20 -18.19 2.48
C GLY A 125 -1.28 -17.39 3.18
N THR A 126 -1.36 -17.52 4.50
CA THR A 126 -2.33 -16.80 5.32
C THR A 126 -1.57 -15.97 6.35
N THR A 127 -2.00 -14.73 6.54
CA THR A 127 -1.56 -13.84 7.59
C THR A 127 -2.80 -13.28 8.27
N ALA A 128 -3.02 -13.63 9.52
CA ALA A 128 -4.14 -13.16 10.31
C ALA A 128 -3.73 -12.99 11.77
N PRO A 129 -4.42 -12.15 12.55
CA PRO A 129 -4.31 -12.14 14.00
C PRO A 129 -4.59 -13.53 14.57
N ALA A 130 -3.86 -13.93 15.61
CA ALA A 130 -4.01 -15.27 16.19
C ALA A 130 -5.32 -15.43 16.99
N ARG A 131 -5.85 -14.32 17.50
CA ARG A 131 -7.09 -14.23 18.30
C ARG A 131 -7.68 -12.82 18.16
N ARG A 132 -8.90 -12.65 18.63
CA ARG A 132 -9.46 -11.31 18.86
C ARG A 132 -8.63 -10.58 19.92
N ASP A 133 -8.31 -9.32 19.63
CA ASP A 133 -7.66 -8.43 20.59
C ASP A 133 -8.21 -7.01 20.40
N ASP A 134 -8.64 -6.39 21.51
CA ASP A 134 -9.17 -5.02 21.53
C ASP A 134 -8.15 -4.15 22.31
N PHE A 135 -7.64 -3.09 21.69
CA PHE A 135 -6.58 -2.27 22.27
C PHE A 135 -6.68 -0.80 21.86
N GLY A 136 -6.05 0.07 22.65
CA GLY A 136 -5.94 1.50 22.35
C GLY A 136 -4.67 1.85 21.59
N ILE A 137 -4.59 3.08 21.10
CA ILE A 137 -3.48 3.60 20.27
C ILE A 137 -2.09 3.36 20.92
N GLY A 138 -1.96 3.43 22.24
CA GLY A 138 -0.68 3.21 22.93
C GLY A 138 -0.09 1.80 22.76
N ALA A 139 -0.92 0.79 22.39
CA ALA A 139 -0.45 -0.56 22.11
C ALA A 139 -0.18 -0.83 20.62
N LEU A 140 -0.52 0.11 19.72
CA LEU A 140 -0.39 -0.07 18.27
C LEU A 140 0.99 -0.58 17.85
N ALA A 141 2.04 -0.08 18.46
CA ALA A 141 3.39 -0.47 18.11
C ALA A 141 3.72 -1.94 18.44
N ALA A 142 3.16 -2.48 19.52
CA ALA A 142 3.32 -3.89 19.86
C ALA A 142 2.64 -4.79 18.81
N HIS A 143 1.46 -4.37 18.32
CA HIS A 143 0.72 -5.05 17.26
C HIS A 143 1.36 -4.87 15.89
N TRP A 144 1.99 -3.73 15.64
CA TRP A 144 2.73 -3.46 14.40
C TRP A 144 4.16 -3.99 14.43
N ASN A 145 4.52 -4.87 15.35
CA ASN A 145 5.87 -5.40 15.46
C ASN A 145 6.18 -6.46 14.41
N LEU A 146 7.34 -6.34 13.77
CA LEU A 146 7.85 -7.19 12.69
C LEU A 146 7.99 -8.69 13.03
N SER A 147 8.03 -9.05 14.29
CA SER A 147 8.20 -10.44 14.73
C SER A 147 6.91 -11.26 14.71
N SER A 148 5.74 -10.62 14.70
CA SER A 148 4.44 -11.32 14.82
C SER A 148 3.90 -11.89 13.50
N GLY A 149 4.51 -11.59 12.34
CA GLY A 149 3.98 -11.95 11.01
C GLY A 149 2.75 -11.15 10.58
N VAL A 150 2.13 -10.41 11.48
CA VAL A 150 0.91 -9.61 11.27
C VAL A 150 1.21 -8.19 10.79
N ASN A 151 2.46 -7.78 10.76
CA ASN A 151 2.94 -6.42 10.46
C ASN A 151 2.45 -5.83 9.17
N TYR A 152 2.39 -6.66 8.13
CA TYR A 152 1.96 -6.19 6.83
C TYR A 152 0.50 -5.77 6.83
N LEU A 153 -0.30 -6.29 7.74
CA LEU A 153 -1.71 -5.90 7.87
C LEU A 153 -1.84 -4.42 8.18
N TYR A 154 -0.94 -3.84 8.97
CA TYR A 154 -0.95 -2.41 9.32
C TYR A 154 -0.42 -1.50 8.21
N CYS A 155 0.24 -2.05 7.20
CA CYS A 155 0.72 -1.30 6.05
C CYS A 155 -0.31 -1.21 4.92
N TYR A 156 -1.17 -2.23 4.74
CA TYR A 156 -2.14 -2.27 3.64
C TYR A 156 -3.46 -1.60 4.05
N GLN A 157 -4.15 -0.98 3.10
CA GLN A 157 -5.49 -0.41 3.31
C GLN A 157 -6.59 -1.48 3.29
N VAL A 158 -6.33 -2.65 2.72
CA VAL A 158 -7.29 -3.77 2.64
C VAL A 158 -7.38 -4.57 3.94
N ALA A 159 -8.37 -5.45 4.06
CA ALA A 159 -8.66 -6.24 5.24
C ALA A 159 -8.92 -5.38 6.50
N LYS A 160 -9.56 -4.24 6.31
CA LYS A 160 -9.86 -3.24 7.35
C LYS A 160 -11.21 -2.59 7.16
N ARG A 161 -11.79 -2.14 8.28
CA ARG A 161 -12.93 -1.22 8.33
C ARG A 161 -12.50 0.06 9.02
N PHE A 162 -12.69 1.19 8.34
CA PHE A 162 -12.38 2.54 8.81
C PHE A 162 -13.66 3.31 9.13
N ARG A 163 -13.65 4.17 10.12
CA ARG A 163 -14.73 5.14 10.35
C ARG A 163 -14.65 6.27 9.33
N THR A 164 -15.77 6.53 8.67
CA THR A 164 -15.85 7.58 7.65
C THR A 164 -15.71 8.99 8.23
N ASP A 165 -16.24 9.22 9.45
CA ASP A 165 -16.11 10.50 10.14
C ASP A 165 -14.64 10.84 10.43
N ILE A 166 -13.85 9.91 10.95
CA ILE A 166 -12.41 10.11 11.18
C ILE A 166 -11.70 10.50 9.88
N ILE A 167 -11.99 9.81 8.77
CA ILE A 167 -11.38 10.14 7.47
C ILE A 167 -11.78 11.54 7.00
N LYS A 168 -13.07 11.86 7.03
CA LYS A 168 -13.60 13.11 6.44
C LYS A 168 -13.32 14.34 7.29
N GLU A 169 -13.48 14.26 8.61
CA GLU A 169 -13.26 15.38 9.52
C GLU A 169 -11.79 15.78 9.61
N ASN A 170 -10.88 14.83 9.45
CA ASN A 170 -9.43 15.09 9.47
C ASN A 170 -8.81 15.24 8.07
N GLY A 171 -9.61 15.19 7.01
CA GLY A 171 -9.13 15.37 5.64
C GLY A 171 -8.15 14.28 5.18
N ILE A 172 -8.24 13.06 5.75
CA ILE A 172 -7.32 11.97 5.46
C ILE A 172 -7.50 11.51 4.02
N ARG A 173 -6.40 11.43 3.26
CA ARG A 173 -6.37 11.05 1.84
C ARG A 173 -5.16 10.18 1.52
N PHE A 174 -5.29 9.37 0.48
CA PHE A 174 -4.12 8.77 -0.15
C PHE A 174 -3.29 9.88 -0.80
N ASP A 175 -1.99 9.90 -0.54
CA ASP A 175 -1.07 10.87 -1.17
C ASP A 175 -0.80 10.45 -2.63
N GLU A 176 -1.38 11.18 -3.57
CA GLU A 176 -1.30 10.91 -5.01
C GLU A 176 0.10 11.16 -5.59
N SER A 177 0.98 11.83 -4.84
CA SER A 177 2.38 12.03 -5.23
C SER A 177 3.25 10.79 -4.96
N LEU A 178 2.75 9.86 -4.13
CA LEU A 178 3.44 8.63 -3.79
C LEU A 178 3.19 7.56 -4.85
N PHE A 179 4.23 7.18 -5.53
CA PHE A 179 4.23 6.07 -6.47
C PHE A 179 4.15 4.68 -5.79
N PHE A 180 4.49 4.61 -4.50
CA PHE A 180 4.56 3.40 -3.68
C PHE A 180 4.37 3.71 -2.20
N SER A 181 3.71 2.80 -1.45
CA SER A 181 3.40 2.95 -0.03
C SER A 181 2.38 4.06 0.30
N GLU A 182 1.58 4.45 -0.67
CA GLU A 182 0.43 5.36 -0.49
C GLU A 182 -0.59 4.78 0.51
N ASP A 183 -0.72 3.47 0.52
CA ASP A 183 -1.53 2.70 1.47
C ASP A 183 -1.01 2.81 2.91
N MET A 184 0.29 2.70 3.09
CA MET A 184 0.93 2.84 4.40
C MET A 184 0.83 4.28 4.91
N HIS A 185 1.02 5.27 4.03
CA HIS A 185 0.84 6.68 4.37
C HIS A 185 -0.60 6.94 4.85
N PHE A 186 -1.60 6.53 4.08
CA PHE A 186 -3.02 6.65 4.44
C PHE A 186 -3.33 6.02 5.81
N ASN A 187 -2.83 4.80 6.05
CA ASN A 187 -3.02 4.13 7.32
C ASN A 187 -2.38 4.90 8.48
N MET A 188 -1.16 5.40 8.33
CA MET A 188 -0.48 6.17 9.37
C MET A 188 -1.22 7.47 9.69
N GLU A 189 -1.68 8.20 8.67
CA GLU A 189 -2.53 9.39 8.87
C GLU A 189 -3.81 9.01 9.63
N TYR A 190 -4.44 7.90 9.28
CA TYR A 190 -5.62 7.42 10.02
C TYR A 190 -5.31 7.10 11.49
N TYR A 191 -4.19 6.44 11.76
CA TYR A 191 -3.78 6.08 13.13
C TYR A 191 -3.49 7.31 14.01
N LEU A 192 -3.18 8.48 13.43
CA LEU A 192 -3.05 9.73 14.16
C LEU A 192 -4.38 10.19 14.78
N HIS A 193 -5.51 9.70 14.32
CA HIS A 193 -6.84 10.13 14.73
C HIS A 193 -7.71 9.03 15.33
N ALA A 194 -7.29 7.76 15.24
CA ALA A 194 -7.97 6.62 15.83
C ALA A 194 -7.50 6.37 17.27
N ASP A 195 -8.40 6.05 18.17
CA ASP A 195 -8.11 5.76 19.57
C ASP A 195 -8.27 4.27 19.92
N SER A 196 -9.16 3.57 19.21
CA SER A 196 -9.53 2.18 19.48
C SER A 196 -9.35 1.28 18.26
N PHE A 197 -8.80 0.09 18.52
CA PHE A 197 -8.44 -0.90 17.51
C PHE A 197 -8.96 -2.28 17.91
N THR A 198 -9.44 -3.06 16.95
CA THR A 198 -9.77 -4.46 17.12
C THR A 198 -9.09 -5.30 16.06
N GLU A 199 -8.34 -6.31 16.48
CA GLU A 199 -7.88 -7.41 15.64
C GLU A 199 -8.86 -8.58 15.70
N LEU A 200 -9.21 -9.15 14.55
CA LEU A 200 -10.08 -10.32 14.46
C LEU A 200 -9.35 -11.48 13.75
N PRO A 201 -9.50 -12.73 14.24
CA PRO A 201 -8.71 -13.88 13.75
C PRO A 201 -9.25 -14.48 12.46
N TYR A 202 -9.87 -13.68 11.61
CA TYR A 202 -10.41 -14.11 10.33
C TYR A 202 -9.42 -13.79 9.19
N ALA A 203 -9.42 -14.58 8.13
CA ALA A 203 -8.60 -14.35 6.92
C ALA A 203 -9.50 -14.35 5.67
N ASP A 204 -10.48 -13.47 5.67
CA ASP A 204 -11.56 -13.41 4.69
C ASP A 204 -11.18 -12.66 3.42
N TYR A 205 -10.15 -11.81 3.50
CA TYR A 205 -9.64 -11.09 2.35
C TYR A 205 -8.70 -11.97 1.54
N GLY A 206 -9.08 -12.32 0.33
CA GLY A 206 -8.28 -13.08 -0.62
C GLY A 206 -7.44 -12.17 -1.51
N TYR A 207 -6.15 -12.06 -1.21
CA TYR A 207 -5.18 -11.25 -1.95
C TYR A 207 -4.58 -12.05 -3.11
N ARG A 208 -4.79 -11.59 -4.34
CA ARG A 208 -4.29 -12.25 -5.55
C ARG A 208 -2.82 -11.95 -5.80
N MET A 209 -2.00 -13.01 -5.75
CA MET A 209 -0.58 -12.92 -6.07
C MET A 209 -0.35 -13.17 -7.56
N MET A 210 -0.11 -12.10 -8.32
CA MET A 210 0.26 -12.21 -9.73
C MET A 210 1.74 -12.57 -9.90
N ARG A 211 2.07 -13.21 -11.03
CA ARG A 211 3.47 -13.36 -11.48
C ARG A 211 3.91 -12.04 -12.10
N ILE A 212 4.42 -11.13 -11.29
CA ILE A 212 5.01 -9.89 -11.77
C ILE A 212 6.53 -10.09 -11.79
N THR A 213 7.15 -9.84 -12.93
CA THR A 213 8.62 -9.75 -13.00
C THR A 213 9.05 -8.57 -12.13
N ARG A 214 9.90 -8.88 -11.14
CA ARG A 214 10.27 -7.96 -10.04
C ARG A 214 10.90 -6.64 -10.48
N ASP A 215 11.40 -6.54 -11.71
CA ASP A 215 12.36 -5.50 -12.08
C ASP A 215 11.75 -4.17 -12.50
N GLU A 216 10.52 -4.13 -13.03
CA GLU A 216 9.92 -2.88 -13.52
C GLU A 216 9.07 -2.13 -12.50
N LYS A 217 8.34 -2.84 -11.64
CA LYS A 217 7.37 -2.25 -10.70
C LYS A 217 8.01 -1.58 -9.46
N TYR A 218 9.31 -1.76 -9.22
CA TYR A 218 9.92 -1.36 -7.95
C TYR A 218 11.16 -0.47 -8.06
N ARG A 219 11.40 0.13 -9.23
CA ARG A 219 12.50 1.08 -9.40
C ARG A 219 12.06 2.47 -8.94
N MET A 220 12.93 3.17 -8.25
CA MET A 220 12.65 4.48 -7.68
C MET A 220 13.80 5.43 -7.99
N SER A 221 13.50 6.57 -8.60
CA SER A 221 14.47 7.66 -8.83
C SER A 221 14.83 8.36 -7.51
N GLU A 222 15.87 9.19 -7.53
CA GLU A 222 16.25 10.01 -6.37
C GLU A 222 15.11 10.96 -5.96
N ALA A 223 14.44 11.58 -6.93
CA ALA A 223 13.33 12.48 -6.66
C ALA A 223 12.15 11.74 -5.99
N GLN A 224 11.79 10.56 -6.50
CA GLN A 224 10.75 9.72 -5.88
C GLN A 224 11.18 9.25 -4.48
N LEU A 225 12.45 8.88 -4.28
CA LEU A 225 12.96 8.52 -2.95
C LEU A 225 12.82 9.68 -1.96
N ALA A 226 13.16 10.91 -2.41
CA ALA A 226 13.03 12.10 -1.58
C ALA A 226 11.58 12.33 -1.15
N THR A 227 10.64 12.33 -2.10
CA THR A 227 9.20 12.50 -1.82
C THR A 227 8.70 11.44 -0.85
N HIS A 228 9.01 10.16 -1.10
CA HIS A 228 8.56 9.08 -0.23
C HIS A 228 9.17 9.15 1.17
N PHE A 229 10.47 9.45 1.26
CA PHE A 229 11.12 9.59 2.55
C PHE A 229 10.51 10.74 3.36
N GLU A 230 10.38 11.92 2.76
CA GLU A 230 9.86 13.10 3.43
C GLU A 230 8.41 12.92 3.90
N SER A 231 7.56 12.33 3.07
CA SER A 231 6.16 12.05 3.39
C SER A 231 6.03 11.00 4.51
N LEU A 232 6.62 9.83 4.34
CA LEU A 232 6.50 8.74 5.32
C LEU A 232 7.22 9.04 6.64
N ASP A 233 8.39 9.68 6.61
CA ASP A 233 9.14 10.04 7.83
C ASP A 233 8.39 11.10 8.64
N SER A 234 7.69 12.03 7.99
CA SER A 234 6.79 12.97 8.66
C SER A 234 5.68 12.27 9.42
N CYS A 235 4.96 11.36 8.77
CA CYS A 235 3.91 10.57 9.43
C CYS A 235 4.46 9.74 10.60
N PHE A 236 5.61 9.09 10.42
CA PHE A 236 6.24 8.32 11.50
C PHE A 236 6.61 9.21 12.70
N ARG A 237 7.13 10.41 12.47
CA ARG A 237 7.44 11.34 13.57
C ARG A 237 6.19 11.73 14.35
N HIS A 238 5.12 12.13 13.68
CA HIS A 238 3.85 12.47 14.33
C HIS A 238 3.27 11.29 15.11
N LEU A 239 3.36 10.07 14.55
CA LEU A 239 2.90 8.87 15.25
C LEU A 239 3.76 8.57 16.49
N LEU A 240 5.09 8.70 16.40
CA LEU A 240 6.00 8.53 17.53
C LEU A 240 5.74 9.56 18.64
N ASP A 241 5.43 10.80 18.27
CA ASP A 241 5.05 11.84 19.23
C ASP A 241 3.75 11.48 19.98
N ARG A 242 2.80 10.84 19.29
CA ARG A 242 1.52 10.42 19.89
C ARG A 242 1.63 9.19 20.80
N ILE A 243 2.41 8.19 20.42
CA ILE A 243 2.46 6.88 21.10
C ILE A 243 3.72 6.65 21.93
N GLY A 244 4.63 7.63 21.97
CA GLY A 244 5.88 7.62 22.72
C GLY A 244 7.10 7.26 21.85
N PRO A 245 8.28 7.80 22.24
CA PRO A 245 9.52 7.58 21.50
C PRO A 245 9.91 6.10 21.50
N ASP A 246 10.57 5.69 20.43
CA ASP A 246 11.17 4.37 20.19
C ASP A 246 10.21 3.21 19.83
N THR A 247 8.91 3.36 19.99
CA THR A 247 7.96 2.25 19.84
C THR A 247 7.81 1.77 18.38
N LEU A 248 7.81 2.68 17.39
CA LEU A 248 7.72 2.36 15.95
C LEU A 248 9.04 2.52 15.19
N SER A 249 10.15 2.77 15.88
CA SER A 249 11.45 3.01 15.24
C SER A 249 11.87 1.86 14.30
N ILE A 250 11.64 0.62 14.71
CA ILE A 250 11.95 -0.58 13.91
C ILE A 250 11.12 -0.61 12.62
N VAL A 251 9.83 -0.27 12.67
CA VAL A 251 8.94 -0.24 11.48
C VAL A 251 9.37 0.87 10.53
N ARG A 252 9.66 2.07 11.07
CA ARG A 252 10.19 3.21 10.31
C ARG A 252 11.50 2.84 9.60
N ASP A 253 12.41 2.25 10.32
CA ASP A 253 13.74 1.90 9.80
C ASP A 253 13.64 0.80 8.71
N ASP A 254 12.78 -0.21 8.86
CA ASP A 254 12.54 -1.20 7.82
C ASP A 254 11.91 -0.57 6.57
N THR A 255 10.97 0.37 6.74
CA THR A 255 10.36 1.11 5.62
C THR A 255 11.40 1.92 4.87
N ASN A 256 12.19 2.70 5.57
CA ASN A 256 13.27 3.51 4.99
C ASN A 256 14.31 2.65 4.28
N LEU A 257 14.64 1.49 4.86
CA LEU A 257 15.52 0.51 4.21
C LEU A 257 14.94 -0.03 2.90
N ARG A 258 13.63 -0.27 2.83
CA ARG A 258 12.96 -0.70 1.59
C ARG A 258 12.99 0.37 0.52
N LEU A 259 12.75 1.64 0.87
CA LEU A 259 12.85 2.78 -0.03
C LEU A 259 14.26 2.88 -0.62
N LEU A 260 15.28 2.79 0.23
CA LEU A 260 16.68 2.87 -0.21
C LEU A 260 17.07 1.69 -1.12
N ARG A 261 16.56 0.48 -0.87
CA ARG A 261 16.77 -0.66 -1.78
C ARG A 261 16.14 -0.46 -3.15
N LYS A 262 14.98 0.19 -3.23
CA LYS A 262 14.36 0.53 -4.51
C LYS A 262 15.17 1.56 -5.29
N PHE A 263 15.66 2.59 -4.60
CA PHE A 263 16.58 3.55 -5.22
C PHE A 263 17.87 2.88 -5.70
N TYR A 264 18.46 1.99 -4.90
CA TYR A 264 19.61 1.19 -5.32
C TYR A 264 19.29 0.36 -6.58
N SER A 265 18.14 -0.30 -6.64
CA SER A 265 17.72 -1.05 -7.83
C SER A 265 17.57 -0.15 -9.06
N PHE A 266 17.08 1.07 -8.89
CA PHE A 266 17.04 2.07 -9.95
C PHE A 266 18.45 2.44 -10.44
N LEU A 267 19.40 2.68 -9.53
CA LEU A 267 20.79 2.98 -9.90
C LEU A 267 21.50 1.82 -10.62
N MET A 268 21.07 0.59 -10.40
CA MET A 268 21.67 -0.63 -10.95
C MET A 268 20.94 -1.20 -12.16
N GLN A 269 19.94 -0.46 -12.71
CA GLN A 269 19.16 -0.93 -13.87
C GLN A 269 19.99 -0.95 -15.16
N ASP A 270 19.63 -1.85 -16.08
CA ASP A 270 20.19 -1.88 -17.40
C ASP A 270 19.82 -0.60 -18.19
N GLY A 271 20.78 -0.11 -19.01
CA GLY A 271 20.56 1.10 -19.82
C GLY A 271 20.77 2.44 -19.10
N ILE A 272 20.98 2.48 -17.77
CA ILE A 272 21.34 3.73 -17.11
C ILE A 272 22.70 4.23 -17.60
N THR A 273 22.79 5.53 -17.95
CA THR A 273 24.04 6.12 -18.40
C THR A 273 24.88 6.62 -17.22
N SER A 274 26.20 6.71 -17.39
CA SER A 274 27.10 7.25 -16.36
C SER A 274 26.70 8.65 -15.90
N ARG A 275 26.21 9.49 -16.82
CA ARG A 275 25.73 10.85 -16.50
C ARG A 275 24.51 10.83 -15.58
N VAL A 276 23.53 9.97 -15.84
CA VAL A 276 22.33 9.81 -15.02
C VAL A 276 22.68 9.21 -13.66
N PHE A 277 23.52 8.17 -13.64
CA PHE A 277 23.99 7.55 -12.40
C PHE A 277 24.69 8.57 -11.49
N VAL A 278 25.69 9.30 -12.01
CA VAL A 278 26.43 10.30 -11.22
C VAL A 278 25.51 11.40 -10.71
N ARG A 279 24.64 11.93 -11.58
CA ARG A 279 23.68 12.97 -11.19
C ARG A 279 22.81 12.52 -10.01
N ASN A 280 22.22 11.31 -10.09
CA ASN A 280 21.30 10.82 -9.05
C ASN A 280 22.04 10.51 -7.74
N VAL A 281 23.26 9.97 -7.81
CA VAL A 281 24.08 9.74 -6.60
C VAL A 281 24.47 11.06 -5.93
N MET A 282 24.82 12.09 -6.70
CA MET A 282 25.18 13.40 -6.16
C MET A 282 23.95 14.08 -5.53
N ALA A 283 22.78 14.06 -6.20
CA ALA A 283 21.55 14.56 -5.65
C ALA A 283 21.17 13.87 -4.32
N PHE A 284 21.26 12.55 -4.27
CA PHE A 284 21.07 11.77 -3.04
C PHE A 284 22.05 12.22 -1.93
N ARG A 285 23.33 12.37 -2.25
CA ARG A 285 24.37 12.76 -1.30
C ARG A 285 24.08 14.11 -0.64
N GLU A 286 23.52 15.05 -1.39
CA GLU A 286 23.23 16.42 -0.92
C GLU A 286 22.03 16.48 0.03
N ARG A 287 21.24 15.44 0.16
CA ARG A 287 20.10 15.39 1.08
C ARG A 287 20.57 15.26 2.54
N SER A 288 20.00 16.08 3.42
CA SER A 288 20.33 16.08 4.85
C SER A 288 20.11 14.73 5.53
N TRP A 289 19.12 13.97 5.08
CA TRP A 289 18.76 12.65 5.60
C TRP A 289 19.53 11.48 4.96
N SER A 290 20.36 11.71 3.94
CA SER A 290 21.08 10.63 3.24
C SER A 290 22.04 9.84 4.17
N GLY A 291 22.69 10.54 5.09
CA GLY A 291 23.57 9.92 6.10
C GLY A 291 22.82 8.95 7.00
N TYR A 292 21.63 9.32 7.45
CA TYR A 292 20.75 8.46 8.25
C TYR A 292 20.35 7.19 7.47
N LEU A 293 19.83 7.35 6.24
CA LEU A 293 19.47 6.19 5.42
C LEU A 293 20.67 5.27 5.16
N MET A 294 21.85 5.82 4.93
CA MET A 294 23.07 5.04 4.74
C MET A 294 23.48 4.27 6.00
N SER A 295 23.18 4.78 7.20
CA SER A 295 23.47 4.08 8.45
C SER A 295 22.63 2.82 8.65
N LEU A 296 21.38 2.80 8.15
CA LEU A 296 20.47 1.65 8.23
C LEU A 296 20.99 0.42 7.48
N LEU A 297 21.85 0.62 6.51
CA LEU A 297 22.37 -0.44 5.67
C LEU A 297 23.69 -1.06 6.19
N GLN A 298 24.15 -0.77 7.39
CA GLN A 298 25.43 -1.29 7.87
C GLN A 298 25.55 -2.83 7.73
N GLY A 299 26.64 -3.27 7.12
CA GLY A 299 26.92 -4.70 6.90
C GLY A 299 26.30 -5.35 5.66
N LYS A 300 25.46 -4.65 4.89
CA LYS A 300 24.82 -5.22 3.69
C LYS A 300 25.61 -4.87 2.40
N LYS A 301 25.47 -5.73 1.36
CA LYS A 301 26.16 -5.54 0.08
C LYS A 301 25.80 -4.20 -0.57
N GLU A 302 24.52 -3.83 -0.50
CA GLU A 302 23.98 -2.59 -1.05
C GLU A 302 24.70 -1.35 -0.52
N ILE A 303 25.10 -1.38 0.76
CA ILE A 303 25.87 -0.27 1.36
C ILE A 303 27.23 -0.10 0.74
N ARG A 304 27.93 -1.22 0.57
CA ARG A 304 29.27 -1.10 0.00
C ARG A 304 29.20 -0.39 -1.32
N VAL A 305 28.24 -0.80 -2.18
CA VAL A 305 28.06 -0.18 -3.50
C VAL A 305 27.59 1.27 -3.37
N MET A 306 26.65 1.59 -2.49
CA MET A 306 26.20 2.96 -2.27
C MET A 306 27.29 3.85 -1.69
N ARG A 307 28.08 3.36 -0.73
CA ARG A 307 29.24 4.10 -0.18
C ARG A 307 30.30 4.38 -1.24
N GLU A 308 30.62 3.39 -2.05
CA GLU A 308 31.56 3.56 -3.16
C GLU A 308 30.99 4.50 -4.22
N ALA A 309 29.66 4.41 -4.52
CA ALA A 309 29.00 5.31 -5.45
C ALA A 309 29.04 6.77 -4.97
N VAL A 310 28.78 7.00 -3.68
CA VAL A 310 28.84 8.34 -3.08
C VAL A 310 30.28 8.88 -3.09
N ARG A 311 31.27 8.01 -2.89
CA ARG A 311 32.68 8.39 -2.82
C ARG A 311 33.33 8.51 -4.20
N PHE A 312 33.02 7.54 -5.09
CA PHE A 312 33.62 7.42 -6.41
C PHE A 312 32.55 7.06 -7.46
N PRO A 313 31.62 7.97 -7.79
CA PRO A 313 30.44 7.62 -8.59
C PRO A 313 30.75 7.07 -9.99
N LEU A 314 31.75 7.62 -10.68
CA LEU A 314 32.15 7.12 -12.00
C LEU A 314 32.81 5.73 -11.94
N LEU A 315 33.65 5.50 -10.95
CA LEU A 315 34.30 4.19 -10.77
C LEU A 315 33.26 3.12 -10.44
N THR A 316 32.33 3.41 -9.54
CA THR A 316 31.24 2.50 -9.19
C THR A 316 30.33 2.21 -10.39
N TYR A 317 30.02 3.22 -11.19
CA TYR A 317 29.25 3.02 -12.42
C TYR A 317 29.94 1.99 -13.34
N TRP A 318 31.23 2.14 -13.59
CA TRP A 318 31.94 1.25 -14.48
C TRP A 318 32.16 -0.16 -13.91
N THR A 319 32.38 -0.29 -12.61
CA THR A 319 32.64 -1.59 -11.98
C THR A 319 31.36 -2.39 -11.71
N GLU A 320 30.30 -1.76 -11.25
CA GLU A 320 29.08 -2.48 -10.82
C GLU A 320 27.95 -2.45 -11.85
N VAL A 321 27.73 -1.34 -12.54
CA VAL A 321 26.64 -1.20 -13.51
C VAL A 321 27.04 -1.75 -14.88
N ARG A 322 28.14 -1.23 -15.42
CA ARG A 322 28.54 -1.58 -16.79
C ARG A 322 29.03 -3.02 -16.92
N LEU A 323 29.78 -3.53 -15.95
CA LEU A 323 30.23 -4.92 -15.98
C LEU A 323 29.09 -5.93 -15.86
N LYS A 324 28.10 -5.65 -15.04
CA LYS A 324 26.89 -6.52 -14.95
C LYS A 324 26.10 -6.55 -16.25
N SER A 325 25.92 -5.41 -16.91
CA SER A 325 25.28 -5.34 -18.23
C SER A 325 26.01 -6.20 -19.26
N ILE A 326 27.35 -6.18 -19.26
CA ILE A 326 28.18 -7.01 -20.17
C ILE A 326 27.99 -8.50 -19.84
N VAL A 327 28.03 -8.88 -18.55
CA VAL A 327 27.90 -10.29 -18.14
C VAL A 327 26.50 -10.84 -18.48
N ASN A 328 25.45 -10.04 -18.27
CA ASN A 328 24.07 -10.45 -18.60
C ASN A 328 23.86 -10.63 -20.12
N HIS A 329 24.51 -9.82 -20.96
CA HIS A 329 24.45 -10.00 -22.43
C HIS A 329 25.21 -11.24 -22.92
N VAL A 330 26.31 -11.60 -22.27
CA VAL A 330 27.09 -12.80 -22.61
C VAL A 330 26.41 -14.09 -22.13
N SER A 331 25.59 -14.04 -21.10
CA SER A 331 24.85 -15.21 -20.57
C SER A 331 23.52 -15.48 -21.27
N GLN A 332 23.07 -14.58 -22.17
CA GLN A 332 21.83 -14.73 -22.95
C GLN A 332 22.09 -15.06 -24.45
N GLY A 333 23.33 -15.08 -24.90
CA GLY A 333 23.77 -15.52 -26.24
C GLY A 333 24.44 -16.89 -26.18
#